data_0ee3bc5b58b26375693b196253d94fb6
#
_entry.id   0ee3bc5b58b26375693b196253d94fb6
#
_cell.length_a   1.000
_cell.length_b   1.000
_cell.length_c   1.000
_cell.angle_alpha   90.00
_cell.angle_beta   90.00
_cell.angle_gamma   90.00
#
_symmetry.space_group_name_H-M   'P 1'
#
loop_
_entity.id
_entity.type
_entity.pdbx_description
1 polymer ?
#
loop_
_entity_poly.entity_id
_entity_poly.type
_entity_poly.pdbx_seq_one_letter_code
_entity_poly.pdbx_strand_id
1 'polypeptide(L)'
;MQRSGIDVSKWQGDIDWAKVKASGQVEFVLIRAGYGDALKYPSQIDQKFEQNYKGCKDNGIPVGVYWYSYATTPEMARAEARACIAALKGKLLEYPVYYDVEELRIFKTGKTNEIIKAFCDEMEKAGFWVGIYIYRAAVQQYLSEYTRTRWALAIAEYANKLHYTGQCGIWQNSSTWKVDGIGVNVDHDWCYVDYPTLIKERGKNGYPKPIEKVTVTKDTPIVRFEGTAKKGSSYTIKEKKTVCGVQYGRVTDNGWIDLANAKKVN
;
A
#
# COMPACT_ATOMS: atom_id res chain seq x y z
N MET A 1 -4.70 -1.62 15.89
CA MET A 1 -4.09 -2.90 15.43
C MET A 1 -2.69 -2.54 15.00
N GLN A 2 -1.69 -3.28 15.45
CA GLN A 2 -0.29 -3.05 15.07
C GLN A 2 0.16 -4.27 14.27
N ARG A 3 0.80 -4.05 13.12
CA ARG A 3 1.29 -5.12 12.24
C ARG A 3 2.79 -4.95 12.01
N SER A 4 3.50 -6.07 11.99
CA SER A 4 4.93 -6.14 11.71
C SER A 4 5.19 -6.32 10.22
N GLY A 5 6.08 -5.54 9.66
CA GLY A 5 6.46 -5.60 8.26
C GLY A 5 7.94 -5.34 8.03
N ILE A 6 8.33 -5.43 6.78
CA ILE A 6 9.69 -5.14 6.33
C ILE A 6 9.64 -4.31 5.05
N ASP A 7 10.71 -3.57 4.79
CA ASP A 7 10.93 -3.05 3.45
C ASP A 7 12.19 -3.63 2.82
N VAL A 8 12.14 -3.85 1.49
CA VAL A 8 13.16 -4.57 0.74
C VAL A 8 13.41 -3.96 -0.63
N SER A 9 14.59 -4.22 -1.17
CA SER A 9 15.00 -3.83 -2.50
C SER A 9 15.96 -4.86 -3.08
N LYS A 10 16.67 -4.53 -4.15
CA LYS A 10 17.75 -5.37 -4.69
C LYS A 10 18.84 -5.69 -3.65
N TRP A 11 18.98 -4.88 -2.62
CA TRP A 11 20.04 -5.03 -1.61
C TRP A 11 19.87 -6.25 -0.70
N GLN A 12 18.63 -6.77 -0.59
CA GLN A 12 18.36 -8.01 0.14
C GLN A 12 18.68 -9.27 -0.67
N GLY A 13 19.03 -9.11 -1.97
CA GLY A 13 19.39 -10.24 -2.84
C GLY A 13 18.21 -11.15 -3.17
N ASP A 14 18.46 -12.45 -3.18
CA ASP A 14 17.42 -13.45 -3.36
C ASP A 14 16.77 -13.78 -2.00
N ILE A 15 15.46 -13.66 -1.94
CA ILE A 15 14.66 -13.87 -0.74
C ILE A 15 13.83 -15.15 -0.90
N ASP A 16 13.87 -16.02 0.09
CA ASP A 16 12.99 -17.19 0.22
C ASP A 16 11.67 -16.76 0.87
N TRP A 17 10.72 -16.31 0.05
CA TRP A 17 9.44 -15.80 0.50
C TRP A 17 8.56 -16.85 1.20
N ALA A 18 8.76 -18.12 0.92
CA ALA A 18 8.07 -19.21 1.62
C ALA A 18 8.56 -19.28 3.08
N LYS A 19 9.88 -19.18 3.31
CA LYS A 19 10.43 -19.10 4.67
C LYS A 19 10.02 -17.81 5.39
N VAL A 20 10.07 -16.66 4.72
CA VAL A 20 9.59 -15.39 5.28
C VAL A 20 8.13 -15.55 5.75
N LYS A 21 7.25 -16.12 4.95
CA LYS A 21 5.85 -16.36 5.32
C LYS A 21 5.72 -17.36 6.48
N ALA A 22 6.48 -18.43 6.46
CA ALA A 22 6.44 -19.48 7.49
C ALA A 22 6.96 -19.00 8.85
N SER A 23 7.84 -17.99 8.88
CA SER A 23 8.36 -17.40 10.12
C SER A 23 7.26 -16.76 10.98
N GLY A 24 6.15 -16.34 10.37
CA GLY A 24 5.08 -15.60 11.04
C GLY A 24 5.45 -14.19 11.49
N GLN A 25 6.69 -13.76 11.24
CA GLN A 25 7.21 -12.46 11.69
C GLN A 25 6.78 -11.29 10.79
N VAL A 26 6.47 -11.56 9.51
CA VAL A 26 6.19 -10.54 8.48
C VAL A 26 4.75 -10.63 8.02
N GLU A 27 3.99 -9.59 8.31
CA GLU A 27 2.57 -9.47 7.92
C GLU A 27 2.38 -8.65 6.64
N PHE A 28 3.36 -7.81 6.26
CA PHE A 28 3.37 -7.03 5.01
C PHE A 28 4.79 -6.69 4.58
N VAL A 29 4.93 -6.32 3.31
CA VAL A 29 6.22 -5.93 2.73
C VAL A 29 6.04 -4.66 1.92
N LEU A 30 6.96 -3.69 2.08
CA LEU A 30 7.15 -2.57 1.16
C LEU A 30 8.32 -2.89 0.24
N ILE A 31 8.11 -2.86 -1.07
CA ILE A 31 9.13 -3.24 -2.05
C ILE A 31 9.56 -2.00 -2.83
N ARG A 32 10.85 -1.75 -2.95
CA ARG A 32 11.33 -0.72 -3.88
C ARG A 32 10.95 -1.07 -5.31
N ALA A 33 10.09 -0.26 -5.94
CA ALA A 33 9.74 -0.45 -7.34
C ALA A 33 10.80 0.17 -8.27
N GLY A 34 11.39 1.28 -7.84
CA GLY A 34 12.42 1.98 -8.59
C GLY A 34 12.81 3.30 -7.94
N TYR A 35 13.49 4.13 -8.71
CA TYR A 35 13.96 5.44 -8.29
C TYR A 35 14.12 6.39 -9.47
N GLY A 36 14.09 7.68 -9.24
CA GLY A 36 14.31 8.69 -10.28
C GLY A 36 13.34 8.58 -11.47
N ASP A 37 13.77 9.03 -12.64
CA ASP A 37 12.99 8.98 -13.89
C ASP A 37 13.32 7.70 -14.69
N ALA A 38 12.75 6.58 -14.30
CA ALA A 38 12.98 5.28 -14.92
C ALA A 38 12.39 5.16 -16.34
N LEU A 39 11.52 6.07 -16.78
CA LEU A 39 11.10 6.13 -18.20
C LEU A 39 12.24 6.65 -19.07
N LYS A 40 13.02 7.59 -18.56
CA LYS A 40 14.23 8.09 -19.23
C LYS A 40 15.44 7.17 -19.01
N TYR A 41 15.51 6.56 -17.84
CA TYR A 41 16.63 5.69 -17.44
C TYR A 41 16.10 4.34 -16.95
N PRO A 42 15.81 3.37 -17.85
CA PRO A 42 15.19 2.08 -17.49
C PRO A 42 15.92 1.26 -16.43
N SER A 43 17.24 1.46 -16.29
CA SER A 43 18.05 0.82 -15.24
C SER A 43 17.69 1.29 -13.81
N GLN A 44 16.86 2.31 -13.68
CA GLN A 44 16.36 2.79 -12.40
C GLN A 44 15.14 2.02 -11.85
N ILE A 45 14.57 1.09 -12.62
CA ILE A 45 13.68 0.06 -12.05
C ILE A 45 14.51 -0.85 -11.15
N ASP A 46 14.01 -1.15 -9.96
CA ASP A 46 14.74 -2.06 -9.06
C ASP A 46 14.80 -3.47 -9.67
N GLN A 47 16.03 -4.00 -9.76
CA GLN A 47 16.30 -5.28 -10.45
C GLN A 47 15.60 -6.48 -9.81
N LYS A 48 15.22 -6.38 -8.53
CA LYS A 48 14.50 -7.43 -7.78
C LYS A 48 13.01 -7.13 -7.61
N PHE A 49 12.50 -6.03 -8.16
CA PHE A 49 11.12 -5.61 -7.95
C PHE A 49 10.11 -6.69 -8.37
N GLU A 50 10.20 -7.16 -9.61
CA GLU A 50 9.25 -8.16 -10.13
C GLU A 50 9.37 -9.49 -9.38
N GLN A 51 10.59 -9.93 -9.08
CA GLN A 51 10.84 -11.16 -8.32
C GLN A 51 10.24 -11.07 -6.92
N ASN A 52 10.48 -9.96 -6.21
CA ASN A 52 9.97 -9.74 -4.85
C ASN A 52 8.44 -9.60 -4.85
N TYR A 53 7.88 -8.83 -5.79
CA TYR A 53 6.43 -8.70 -5.93
C TYR A 53 5.77 -10.06 -6.14
N LYS A 54 6.25 -10.84 -7.13
CA LYS A 54 5.74 -12.18 -7.40
C LYS A 54 5.88 -13.09 -6.19
N GLY A 55 7.04 -13.12 -5.55
CA GLY A 55 7.28 -13.94 -4.38
C GLY A 55 6.35 -13.64 -3.22
N CYS A 56 6.11 -12.36 -2.92
CA CYS A 56 5.13 -11.97 -1.91
C CYS A 56 3.71 -12.41 -2.28
N LYS A 57 3.28 -12.17 -3.53
CA LYS A 57 1.91 -12.53 -3.98
C LYS A 57 1.68 -14.03 -3.98
N ASP A 58 2.64 -14.83 -4.43
CA ASP A 58 2.56 -16.30 -4.44
C ASP A 58 2.44 -16.88 -3.01
N ASN A 59 2.99 -16.19 -2.01
CA ASN A 59 2.95 -16.60 -0.61
C ASN A 59 1.87 -15.87 0.21
N GLY A 60 0.99 -15.10 -0.43
CA GLY A 60 -0.11 -14.39 0.23
C GLY A 60 0.36 -13.33 1.24
N ILE A 61 1.52 -12.71 0.99
CA ILE A 61 2.03 -11.59 1.79
C ILE A 61 1.53 -10.28 1.18
N PRO A 62 0.80 -9.44 1.92
CA PRO A 62 0.36 -8.13 1.46
C PRO A 62 1.53 -7.21 1.08
N VAL A 63 1.38 -6.48 -0.02
CA VAL A 63 2.45 -5.67 -0.62
C VAL A 63 2.05 -4.20 -0.71
N GLY A 64 2.97 -3.32 -0.32
CA GLY A 64 3.07 -1.94 -0.77
C GLY A 64 4.37 -1.72 -1.53
N VAL A 65 4.60 -0.51 -2.00
CA VAL A 65 5.85 -0.19 -2.70
C VAL A 65 6.37 1.17 -2.27
N TYR A 66 7.67 1.40 -2.52
CA TYR A 66 8.23 2.73 -2.44
C TYR A 66 9.02 3.09 -3.70
N TRP A 67 9.09 4.40 -3.96
CA TRP A 67 9.82 5.01 -5.06
C TRP A 67 10.81 6.02 -4.51
N TYR A 68 12.11 5.75 -4.68
CA TYR A 68 13.16 6.61 -4.15
C TYR A 68 13.33 7.86 -5.02
N SER A 69 13.25 9.03 -4.42
CA SER A 69 13.26 10.30 -5.12
C SER A 69 14.64 10.88 -5.33
N TYR A 70 14.86 11.35 -6.55
CA TYR A 70 15.95 12.24 -6.91
C TYR A 70 15.48 13.63 -7.39
N ALA A 71 14.20 13.90 -7.33
CA ALA A 71 13.60 15.12 -7.85
C ALA A 71 14.03 16.35 -7.06
N THR A 72 14.50 17.38 -7.76
CA THR A 72 14.79 18.69 -7.20
C THR A 72 13.81 19.75 -7.70
N THR A 73 12.87 19.39 -8.56
CA THR A 73 11.78 20.24 -9.02
C THR A 73 10.46 19.47 -9.06
N PRO A 74 9.30 20.15 -9.01
CA PRO A 74 8.01 19.51 -9.18
C PRO A 74 7.85 18.76 -10.51
N GLU A 75 8.47 19.24 -11.59
CA GLU A 75 8.44 18.61 -12.91
C GLU A 75 9.18 17.26 -12.88
N MET A 76 10.34 17.19 -12.22
CA MET A 76 11.06 15.93 -12.01
C MET A 76 10.22 14.94 -11.18
N ALA A 77 9.56 15.42 -10.12
CA ALA A 77 8.69 14.57 -9.29
C ALA A 77 7.50 14.01 -10.09
N ARG A 78 6.92 14.78 -11.01
CA ARG A 78 5.90 14.27 -11.94
C ARG A 78 6.46 13.23 -12.91
N ALA A 79 7.70 13.38 -13.36
CA ALA A 79 8.37 12.38 -14.20
C ALA A 79 8.58 11.08 -13.42
N GLU A 80 9.04 11.17 -12.18
CA GLU A 80 9.17 10.02 -11.26
C GLU A 80 7.82 9.33 -11.00
N ALA A 81 6.76 10.10 -10.80
CA ALA A 81 5.41 9.56 -10.63
C ALA A 81 4.95 8.78 -11.86
N ARG A 82 5.14 9.33 -13.09
CA ARG A 82 4.80 8.62 -14.32
C ARG A 82 5.60 7.33 -14.50
N ALA A 83 6.87 7.35 -14.12
CA ALA A 83 7.71 6.15 -14.14
C ALA A 83 7.22 5.09 -13.14
N CYS A 84 6.87 5.51 -11.94
CA CYS A 84 6.26 4.65 -10.92
C CYS A 84 4.93 4.05 -11.40
N ILE A 85 4.02 4.87 -11.95
CA ILE A 85 2.74 4.42 -12.50
C ILE A 85 2.94 3.36 -13.58
N ALA A 86 3.92 3.55 -14.48
CA ALA A 86 4.24 2.60 -15.54
C ALA A 86 4.74 1.26 -14.95
N ALA A 87 5.62 1.29 -13.95
CA ALA A 87 6.12 0.09 -13.27
C ALA A 87 5.02 -0.68 -12.51
N LEU A 88 3.99 0.01 -12.04
CA LEU A 88 2.89 -0.58 -11.27
C LEU A 88 1.70 -1.03 -12.12
N LYS A 89 1.77 -0.90 -13.45
CA LYS A 89 0.68 -1.29 -14.33
C LYS A 89 0.28 -2.76 -14.14
N GLY A 90 -1.00 -3.01 -13.87
CA GLY A 90 -1.57 -4.34 -13.68
C GLY A 90 -1.27 -4.99 -12.32
N LYS A 91 -0.63 -4.28 -11.40
CA LYS A 91 -0.33 -4.78 -10.06
C LYS A 91 -1.43 -4.40 -9.06
N LEU A 92 -1.64 -5.28 -8.07
CA LEU A 92 -2.53 -5.07 -6.93
C LEU A 92 -1.67 -4.87 -5.67
N LEU A 93 -1.87 -3.75 -4.98
CA LEU A 93 -1.12 -3.44 -3.76
C LEU A 93 -2.07 -3.24 -2.59
N GLU A 94 -1.84 -3.94 -1.49
CA GLU A 94 -2.63 -3.84 -0.26
C GLU A 94 -2.19 -2.69 0.64
N TYR A 95 -0.97 -2.18 0.42
CA TYR A 95 -0.39 -1.06 1.15
C TYR A 95 -0.14 0.13 0.22
N PRO A 96 0.09 1.34 0.76
CA PRO A 96 0.33 2.53 -0.05
C PRO A 96 1.54 2.42 -0.99
N VAL A 97 1.56 3.32 -1.96
CA VAL A 97 2.76 3.68 -2.72
C VAL A 97 3.43 4.83 -2.00
N TYR A 98 4.60 4.61 -1.43
CA TYR A 98 5.34 5.64 -0.71
C TYR A 98 6.34 6.37 -1.61
N TYR A 99 6.30 7.69 -1.59
CA TYR A 99 7.34 8.53 -2.15
C TYR A 99 8.43 8.69 -1.10
N ASP A 100 9.59 8.14 -1.38
CA ASP A 100 10.72 8.10 -0.46
C ASP A 100 11.59 9.35 -0.65
N VAL A 101 11.51 10.26 0.33
CA VAL A 101 12.09 11.60 0.29
C VAL A 101 13.13 11.74 1.40
N GLU A 102 14.37 11.38 1.10
CA GLU A 102 15.47 11.43 2.08
C GLU A 102 16.74 12.11 1.55
N GLU A 103 16.81 12.42 0.27
CA GLU A 103 17.95 13.10 -0.34
C GLU A 103 18.09 14.55 0.15
N LEU A 104 19.23 14.88 0.74
CA LEU A 104 19.51 16.23 1.23
C LEU A 104 19.36 17.33 0.17
N ARG A 105 19.62 17.01 -1.09
CA ARG A 105 19.45 17.96 -2.21
C ARG A 105 18.00 18.38 -2.39
N ILE A 106 17.02 17.52 -2.06
CA ILE A 106 15.59 17.88 -2.13
C ILE A 106 15.27 18.95 -1.08
N PHE A 107 15.73 18.74 0.14
CA PHE A 107 15.50 19.70 1.24
C PHE A 107 16.17 21.06 1.01
N LYS A 108 17.36 21.06 0.38
CA LYS A 108 18.11 22.29 0.03
C LYS A 108 17.43 23.14 -1.03
N THR A 109 16.46 22.62 -1.77
CA THR A 109 15.71 23.40 -2.77
C THR A 109 14.77 24.44 -2.16
N GLY A 110 14.37 24.25 -0.89
CA GLY A 110 13.27 25.00 -0.27
C GLY A 110 11.88 24.68 -0.84
N LYS A 111 11.77 23.71 -1.78
CA LYS A 111 10.52 23.33 -2.49
C LYS A 111 10.07 21.92 -2.17
N THR A 112 10.48 21.38 -1.01
CA THR A 112 10.17 19.98 -0.62
C THR A 112 8.68 19.67 -0.68
N ASN A 113 7.82 20.58 -0.21
CA ASN A 113 6.38 20.36 -0.18
C ASN A 113 5.76 20.35 -1.59
N GLU A 114 6.21 21.21 -2.49
CA GLU A 114 5.77 21.28 -3.87
C GLU A 114 6.22 20.04 -4.67
N ILE A 115 7.43 19.55 -4.42
CA ILE A 115 7.99 18.34 -5.01
C ILE A 115 7.17 17.13 -4.58
N ILE A 116 6.93 16.96 -3.28
CA ILE A 116 6.10 15.87 -2.75
C ILE A 116 4.68 15.95 -3.32
N LYS A 117 4.08 17.12 -3.29
CA LYS A 117 2.73 17.33 -3.82
C LYS A 117 2.63 16.95 -5.29
N ALA A 118 3.62 17.29 -6.09
CA ALA A 118 3.63 17.00 -7.52
C ALA A 118 3.65 15.49 -7.81
N PHE A 119 4.41 14.70 -7.07
CA PHE A 119 4.40 13.24 -7.16
C PHE A 119 3.05 12.68 -6.70
N CYS A 120 2.63 13.05 -5.49
CA CYS A 120 1.43 12.49 -4.87
C CYS A 120 0.16 12.78 -5.68
N ASP A 121 0.00 13.99 -6.21
CA ASP A 121 -1.14 14.36 -7.05
C ASP A 121 -1.22 13.50 -8.33
N GLU A 122 -0.09 13.23 -8.99
CA GLU A 122 -0.07 12.37 -10.19
C GLU A 122 -0.43 10.93 -9.86
N MET A 123 0.10 10.40 -8.75
CA MET A 123 -0.23 9.05 -8.28
C MET A 123 -1.71 8.91 -7.89
N GLU A 124 -2.28 9.91 -7.19
CA GLU A 124 -3.70 9.90 -6.82
C GLU A 124 -4.62 9.97 -8.05
N LYS A 125 -4.28 10.77 -9.08
CA LYS A 125 -4.99 10.82 -10.37
C LYS A 125 -4.98 9.47 -11.06
N ALA A 126 -3.89 8.73 -10.96
CA ALA A 126 -3.78 7.37 -11.50
C ALA A 126 -4.49 6.30 -10.64
N GLY A 127 -5.12 6.69 -9.53
CA GLY A 127 -5.91 5.78 -8.69
C GLY A 127 -5.13 5.11 -7.56
N PHE A 128 -3.92 5.54 -7.26
CA PHE A 128 -3.15 4.97 -6.17
C PHE A 128 -3.48 5.64 -4.82
N TRP A 129 -3.34 4.86 -3.74
CA TRP A 129 -3.24 5.36 -2.37
C TRP A 129 -1.78 5.68 -2.12
N VAL A 130 -1.46 6.95 -1.98
CA VAL A 130 -0.07 7.41 -1.91
C VAL A 130 0.29 7.86 -0.50
N GLY A 131 1.55 7.73 -0.16
CA GLY A 131 2.15 8.19 1.09
C GLY A 131 3.53 8.80 0.88
N ILE A 132 4.09 9.25 1.97
CA ILE A 132 5.42 9.85 2.05
C ILE A 132 6.24 9.02 3.03
N TYR A 133 7.42 8.54 2.61
CA TYR A 133 8.44 8.04 3.53
C TYR A 133 9.50 9.11 3.73
N ILE A 134 9.89 9.33 4.98
CA ILE A 134 10.83 10.37 5.38
C ILE A 134 11.34 10.12 6.80
N TYR A 135 12.55 10.51 7.14
CA TYR A 135 13.04 10.42 8.50
C TYR A 135 12.48 11.52 9.43
N ARG A 136 12.32 11.19 10.72
CA ARG A 136 11.62 12.04 11.71
C ARG A 136 12.09 13.49 11.74
N ALA A 137 13.40 13.74 11.75
CA ALA A 137 13.90 15.12 11.82
C ALA A 137 13.47 15.96 10.61
N ALA A 138 13.43 15.36 9.41
CA ALA A 138 13.01 16.05 8.20
C ALA A 138 11.50 16.33 8.17
N VAL A 139 10.65 15.47 8.76
CA VAL A 139 9.21 15.76 8.92
C VAL A 139 9.01 17.08 9.64
N GLN A 140 9.70 17.27 10.76
CA GLN A 140 9.54 18.47 11.59
C GLN A 140 10.13 19.73 10.95
N GLN A 141 11.24 19.57 10.22
CA GLN A 141 12.01 20.68 9.68
C GLN A 141 11.48 21.18 8.33
N TYR A 142 10.99 20.27 7.45
CA TYR A 142 10.74 20.59 6.03
C TYR A 142 9.29 20.42 5.61
N LEU A 143 8.48 19.61 6.32
CA LEU A 143 7.11 19.38 5.90
C LEU A 143 6.14 20.40 6.53
N SER A 144 5.33 21.03 5.69
CA SER A 144 4.17 21.81 6.13
C SER A 144 3.13 20.92 6.83
N GLU A 145 2.25 21.52 7.64
CA GLU A 145 1.15 20.80 8.27
C GLU A 145 0.27 20.12 7.23
N TYR A 146 -0.05 20.81 6.14
CA TYR A 146 -0.78 20.23 5.03
C TYR A 146 -0.12 18.95 4.49
N THR A 147 1.17 18.98 4.20
CA THR A 147 1.89 17.83 3.65
C THR A 147 1.93 16.66 4.63
N ARG A 148 2.11 16.93 5.93
CA ARG A 148 2.15 15.90 6.99
C ARG A 148 0.82 15.19 7.23
N THR A 149 -0.30 15.85 6.94
CA THR A 149 -1.63 15.34 7.28
C THR A 149 -2.44 14.89 6.08
N ARG A 150 -2.05 15.31 4.87
CA ARG A 150 -2.80 15.03 3.64
C ARG A 150 -2.63 13.61 3.12
N TRP A 151 -1.45 13.05 3.26
CA TRP A 151 -1.10 11.72 2.74
C TRP A 151 -0.70 10.76 3.85
N ALA A 152 -0.68 9.45 3.54
CA ALA A 152 -0.14 8.46 4.46
C ALA A 152 1.33 8.79 4.78
N LEU A 153 1.70 8.73 6.06
CA LEU A 153 3.06 9.06 6.47
C LEU A 153 3.75 7.81 7.03
N ALA A 154 4.91 7.48 6.46
CA ALA A 154 5.85 6.50 6.96
C ALA A 154 7.09 7.23 7.48
N ILE A 155 7.47 6.96 8.72
CA ILE A 155 8.56 7.69 9.40
C ILE A 155 9.67 6.74 9.78
N ALA A 156 10.90 7.06 9.35
CA ALA A 156 12.10 6.40 9.86
C ALA A 156 12.58 7.08 11.15
N GLU A 157 12.65 6.31 12.20
CA GLU A 157 13.25 6.68 13.48
C GLU A 157 13.73 5.42 14.18
N TYR A 158 15.03 5.15 14.13
CA TYR A 158 15.63 3.95 14.74
C TYR A 158 15.70 4.12 16.26
N ALA A 159 14.67 3.63 16.94
CA ALA A 159 14.47 3.78 18.38
C ALA A 159 13.57 2.68 18.94
N ASN A 160 13.55 2.53 20.27
CA ASN A 160 12.67 1.58 20.96
C ASN A 160 11.20 2.04 21.04
N LYS A 161 10.95 3.33 20.78
CA LYS A 161 9.61 3.93 20.68
C LYS A 161 9.62 5.08 19.69
N LEU A 162 8.48 5.29 19.04
CA LEU A 162 8.29 6.44 18.16
C LEU A 162 8.16 7.72 19.01
N HIS A 163 9.00 8.72 18.72
CA HIS A 163 8.93 10.04 19.40
C HIS A 163 8.15 11.09 18.61
N TYR A 164 7.80 10.77 17.36
CA TYR A 164 6.91 11.63 16.57
C TYR A 164 5.48 11.55 17.12
N THR A 165 4.90 12.71 17.45
CA THR A 165 3.57 12.80 18.08
C THR A 165 2.43 13.09 17.11
N GLY A 166 2.73 13.32 15.81
CA GLY A 166 1.74 13.49 14.76
C GLY A 166 1.18 12.17 14.22
N GLN A 167 0.35 12.27 13.19
CA GLN A 167 -0.16 11.08 12.51
C GLN A 167 0.97 10.31 11.83
N CYS A 168 1.10 9.02 12.14
CA CYS A 168 2.06 8.11 11.53
C CYS A 168 1.36 6.80 11.20
N GLY A 169 1.36 6.42 9.94
CA GLY A 169 0.76 5.17 9.48
C GLY A 169 1.72 4.00 9.56
N ILE A 170 3.00 4.25 9.26
CA ILE A 170 4.09 3.28 9.36
C ILE A 170 5.29 3.92 10.06
N TRP A 171 5.90 3.16 10.95
CA TRP A 171 7.14 3.52 11.63
C TRP A 171 8.23 2.50 11.33
N GLN A 172 9.26 2.91 10.58
CA GLN A 172 10.47 2.12 10.39
C GLN A 172 11.37 2.34 11.61
N ASN A 173 11.50 1.31 12.44
CA ASN A 173 12.15 1.43 13.74
C ASN A 173 13.55 0.83 13.81
N SER A 174 13.97 0.06 12.78
CA SER A 174 15.27 -0.60 12.72
C SER A 174 15.70 -0.87 11.29
N SER A 175 17.01 -0.91 11.04
CA SER A 175 17.63 -1.34 9.77
C SER A 175 18.51 -2.59 9.95
N THR A 176 18.39 -3.27 11.08
CA THR A 176 19.27 -4.41 11.42
C THR A 176 18.48 -5.66 11.79
N TRP A 177 17.21 -5.73 11.42
CA TRP A 177 16.38 -6.86 11.77
C TRP A 177 16.75 -8.11 10.98
N LYS A 178 16.43 -9.27 11.53
CA LYS A 178 16.70 -10.58 10.93
C LYS A 178 15.40 -11.33 10.74
N VAL A 179 15.21 -11.83 9.53
CA VAL A 179 14.03 -12.62 9.14
C VAL A 179 14.50 -13.90 8.45
N ASP A 180 13.93 -15.02 8.82
CA ASP A 180 14.18 -16.28 8.14
C ASP A 180 13.82 -16.19 6.66
N GLY A 181 14.74 -16.60 5.79
CA GLY A 181 14.58 -16.46 4.34
C GLY A 181 15.27 -15.25 3.73
N ILE A 182 15.83 -14.33 4.56
CA ILE A 182 16.63 -13.18 4.12
C ILE A 182 18.05 -13.30 4.68
N GLY A 183 19.04 -13.35 3.79
CA GLY A 183 20.45 -13.62 4.16
C GLY A 183 21.19 -12.43 4.78
N VAL A 184 20.60 -11.22 4.73
CA VAL A 184 21.21 -9.98 5.20
C VAL A 184 20.28 -9.28 6.20
N ASN A 185 20.70 -8.14 6.75
CA ASN A 185 19.81 -7.30 7.53
C ASN A 185 18.70 -6.71 6.67
N VAL A 186 17.56 -6.48 7.28
CA VAL A 186 16.38 -5.88 6.64
C VAL A 186 15.81 -4.80 7.55
N ASP A 187 15.17 -3.82 6.96
CA ASP A 187 14.44 -2.78 7.67
C ASP A 187 13.16 -3.35 8.27
N HIS A 188 12.81 -2.91 9.46
CA HIS A 188 11.62 -3.35 10.17
C HIS A 188 10.63 -2.20 10.35
N ASP A 189 9.36 -2.49 10.03
CA ASP A 189 8.26 -1.53 10.01
C ASP A 189 7.12 -1.93 10.94
N TRP A 190 6.66 -1.00 11.76
CA TRP A 190 5.38 -1.11 12.46
C TRP A 190 4.30 -0.36 11.72
N CYS A 191 3.21 -1.03 11.34
CA CYS A 191 2.04 -0.40 10.73
C CYS A 191 0.89 -0.29 11.73
N TYR A 192 0.28 0.90 11.83
CA TYR A 192 -0.80 1.23 12.77
C TYR A 192 -2.17 1.38 12.09
N VAL A 193 -2.22 1.33 10.76
CA VAL A 193 -3.42 1.57 9.93
C VAL A 193 -3.80 0.32 9.15
N ASP A 194 -5.08 -0.01 9.09
CA ASP A 194 -5.56 -1.12 8.25
C ASP A 194 -5.68 -0.70 6.78
N TYR A 195 -4.50 -0.47 6.15
CA TYR A 195 -4.43 -0.10 4.74
C TYR A 195 -5.09 -1.12 3.80
N PRO A 196 -4.95 -2.45 3.99
CA PRO A 196 -5.59 -3.42 3.11
C PRO A 196 -7.11 -3.23 3.00
N THR A 197 -7.77 -2.99 4.11
CA THR A 197 -9.22 -2.71 4.11
C THR A 197 -9.53 -1.38 3.45
N LEU A 198 -8.85 -0.30 3.84
CA LEU A 198 -9.10 1.04 3.32
C LEU A 198 -8.88 1.14 1.80
N ILE A 199 -7.79 0.55 1.29
CA ILE A 199 -7.43 0.57 -0.12
C ILE A 199 -8.47 -0.18 -0.97
N LYS A 200 -8.88 -1.37 -0.51
CA LYS A 200 -9.91 -2.16 -1.20
C LYS A 200 -11.28 -1.49 -1.17
N GLU A 201 -11.70 -0.96 -0.03
CA GLU A 201 -12.97 -0.25 0.10
C GLU A 201 -13.04 1.03 -0.74
N ARG A 202 -11.91 1.65 -1.01
CA ARG A 202 -11.82 2.86 -1.84
C ARG A 202 -11.53 2.58 -3.31
N GLY A 203 -11.33 1.31 -3.69
CA GLY A 203 -10.97 0.91 -5.06
C GLY A 203 -9.68 1.57 -5.53
N LYS A 204 -8.65 1.52 -4.72
CA LYS A 204 -7.33 2.07 -5.01
C LYS A 204 -6.32 0.97 -5.33
N ASN A 205 -5.13 1.34 -5.83
CA ASN A 205 -3.99 0.44 -6.03
C ASN A 205 -4.33 -0.78 -6.92
N GLY A 206 -5.10 -0.56 -7.99
CA GLY A 206 -5.52 -1.62 -8.91
C GLY A 206 -6.77 -2.39 -8.47
N TYR A 207 -7.23 -2.25 -7.22
CA TYR A 207 -8.48 -2.84 -6.79
C TYR A 207 -9.69 -2.14 -7.42
N PRO A 208 -10.71 -2.89 -7.85
CA PRO A 208 -11.92 -2.28 -8.37
C PRO A 208 -12.64 -1.50 -7.28
N LYS A 209 -13.20 -0.36 -7.65
CA LYS A 209 -14.06 0.40 -6.70
C LYS A 209 -15.29 -0.45 -6.40
N PRO A 210 -15.61 -0.67 -5.10
CA PRO A 210 -16.84 -1.34 -4.72
C PRO A 210 -18.06 -0.62 -5.28
N ILE A 211 -19.00 -1.39 -5.82
CA ILE A 211 -20.26 -0.83 -6.33
C ILE A 211 -21.13 -0.39 -5.15
N GLU A 212 -21.16 -1.21 -4.10
CA GLU A 212 -22.04 -1.00 -2.95
C GLU A 212 -21.54 -1.80 -1.74
N LYS A 213 -21.79 -1.28 -0.54
CA LYS A 213 -21.65 -2.03 0.72
C LYS A 213 -23.06 -2.25 1.30
N VAL A 214 -23.35 -3.49 1.66
CA VAL A 214 -24.66 -3.86 2.23
C VAL A 214 -24.47 -4.57 3.55
N THR A 215 -25.48 -4.42 4.43
CA THR A 215 -25.60 -5.22 5.66
C THR A 215 -26.72 -6.21 5.50
N VAL A 216 -26.47 -7.48 5.79
CA VAL A 216 -27.47 -8.55 5.76
C VAL A 216 -28.50 -8.31 6.89
N THR A 217 -29.77 -8.21 6.54
CA THR A 217 -30.88 -7.94 7.48
C THR A 217 -31.54 -9.22 7.99
N LYS A 218 -31.39 -10.33 7.27
CA LYS A 218 -31.78 -11.68 7.68
C LYS A 218 -30.81 -12.70 7.09
N ASP A 219 -30.71 -13.88 7.68
CA ASP A 219 -29.90 -14.96 7.15
C ASP A 219 -30.32 -15.26 5.71
N THR A 220 -29.32 -15.31 4.80
CA THR A 220 -29.54 -15.55 3.38
C THR A 220 -28.41 -16.42 2.81
N PRO A 221 -28.72 -17.37 1.92
CA PRO A 221 -27.71 -18.20 1.31
C PRO A 221 -26.75 -17.36 0.45
N ILE A 222 -25.48 -17.73 0.46
CA ILE A 222 -24.51 -17.25 -0.53
C ILE A 222 -24.60 -18.20 -1.71
N VAL A 223 -25.21 -17.76 -2.82
CA VAL A 223 -25.46 -18.58 -4.01
C VAL A 223 -24.14 -19.08 -4.62
N ARG A 224 -24.04 -20.38 -4.81
CA ARG A 224 -22.85 -21.16 -5.22
C ARG A 224 -21.83 -21.47 -4.13
N PHE A 225 -22.15 -21.27 -2.84
CA PHE A 225 -21.20 -21.52 -1.75
C PHE A 225 -21.74 -22.28 -0.59
N GLU A 226 -20.82 -22.90 0.01
CA GLU A 226 -20.92 -23.53 1.30
C GLU A 226 -20.98 -22.44 2.38
N GLY A 227 -22.15 -22.05 2.79
CA GLY A 227 -22.30 -21.09 3.89
C GLY A 227 -23.50 -20.17 3.78
N THR A 228 -23.69 -19.38 4.82
CA THR A 228 -24.78 -18.43 4.95
C THR A 228 -24.22 -17.08 5.40
N ALA A 229 -24.61 -16.02 4.71
CA ALA A 229 -24.35 -14.67 5.17
C ALA A 229 -25.22 -14.36 6.38
N LYS A 230 -24.60 -14.11 7.53
CA LYS A 230 -25.31 -13.94 8.81
C LYS A 230 -25.90 -12.55 8.94
N LYS A 231 -27.06 -12.47 9.59
CA LYS A 231 -27.71 -11.19 9.96
C LYS A 231 -26.73 -10.31 10.74
N GLY A 232 -26.64 -9.04 10.35
CA GLY A 232 -25.73 -8.05 10.95
C GLY A 232 -24.35 -7.97 10.33
N SER A 233 -23.93 -8.96 9.52
CA SER A 233 -22.67 -8.90 8.77
C SER A 233 -22.77 -7.92 7.61
N SER A 234 -21.69 -7.19 7.37
CA SER A 234 -21.56 -6.25 6.24
C SER A 234 -20.64 -6.82 5.16
N TYR A 235 -21.05 -6.69 3.92
CA TYR A 235 -20.33 -7.17 2.76
C TYR A 235 -20.20 -6.07 1.71
N THR A 236 -19.03 -6.01 1.07
CA THR A 236 -18.79 -5.14 -0.08
C THR A 236 -19.28 -5.82 -1.35
N ILE A 237 -20.18 -5.16 -2.08
CA ILE A 237 -20.67 -5.68 -3.36
C ILE A 237 -19.68 -5.34 -4.48
N LYS A 238 -19.09 -6.37 -5.07
CA LYS A 238 -18.11 -6.26 -6.17
C LYS A 238 -18.78 -6.26 -7.54
N GLU A 239 -19.96 -6.88 -7.65
CA GLU A 239 -20.71 -7.05 -8.90
C GLU A 239 -22.19 -7.28 -8.58
N LYS A 240 -23.10 -6.86 -9.46
CA LYS A 240 -24.54 -7.18 -9.37
C LYS A 240 -24.97 -8.00 -10.58
N LYS A 241 -25.84 -8.98 -10.35
CA LYS A 241 -26.42 -9.83 -11.41
C LYS A 241 -27.88 -10.15 -11.08
N THR A 242 -28.73 -10.09 -12.09
CA THR A 242 -30.13 -10.53 -11.95
C THR A 242 -30.27 -11.94 -12.52
N VAL A 243 -30.80 -12.87 -11.73
CA VAL A 243 -31.07 -14.24 -12.12
C VAL A 243 -32.52 -14.57 -11.74
N CYS A 244 -33.33 -14.97 -12.72
CA CYS A 244 -34.74 -15.26 -12.54
C CYS A 244 -35.52 -14.18 -11.76
N GLY A 245 -35.25 -12.90 -12.07
CA GLY A 245 -35.89 -11.76 -11.41
C GLY A 245 -35.36 -11.38 -10.03
N VAL A 246 -34.46 -12.16 -9.47
CA VAL A 246 -33.83 -11.87 -8.16
C VAL A 246 -32.47 -11.19 -8.41
N GLN A 247 -32.24 -10.08 -7.70
CA GLN A 247 -30.99 -9.35 -7.79
C GLN A 247 -30.00 -9.87 -6.74
N TYR A 248 -28.85 -10.34 -7.22
CA TYR A 248 -27.76 -10.82 -6.38
C TYR A 248 -26.57 -9.87 -6.41
N GLY A 249 -25.84 -9.78 -5.28
CA GLY A 249 -24.58 -9.06 -5.16
C GLY A 249 -23.43 -10.00 -4.89
N ARG A 250 -22.31 -9.89 -5.65
CA ARG A 250 -21.12 -10.69 -5.42
C ARG A 250 -20.32 -10.14 -4.26
N VAL A 251 -20.12 -10.96 -3.22
CA VAL A 251 -19.46 -10.59 -1.95
C VAL A 251 -18.08 -11.23 -1.78
N THR A 252 -17.83 -12.38 -2.39
CA THR A 252 -16.53 -13.05 -2.48
C THR A 252 -16.22 -13.36 -3.95
N ASP A 253 -15.06 -13.90 -4.25
CA ASP A 253 -14.69 -14.20 -5.64
C ASP A 253 -15.68 -15.15 -6.31
N ASN A 254 -16.34 -15.94 -5.54
CA ASN A 254 -17.32 -16.90 -5.96
C ASN A 254 -18.66 -16.78 -5.21
N GLY A 255 -18.86 -15.90 -4.24
CA GLY A 255 -20.04 -15.81 -3.37
C GLY A 255 -21.00 -14.68 -3.73
N TRP A 256 -22.28 -15.03 -3.84
CA TRP A 256 -23.37 -14.10 -4.16
C TRP A 256 -24.45 -14.13 -3.07
N ILE A 257 -24.93 -12.98 -2.66
CA ILE A 257 -26.07 -12.87 -1.75
C ILE A 257 -27.28 -12.24 -2.45
N ASP A 258 -28.46 -12.66 -2.05
CA ASP A 258 -29.71 -12.03 -2.47
C ASP A 258 -29.82 -10.64 -1.83
N LEU A 259 -29.88 -9.61 -2.66
CA LEU A 259 -29.93 -8.22 -2.23
C LEU A 259 -31.29 -7.81 -1.61
N ALA A 260 -32.36 -8.59 -1.82
CA ALA A 260 -33.62 -8.39 -1.13
C ALA A 260 -33.48 -8.59 0.40
N ASN A 261 -32.48 -9.35 0.82
CA ASN A 261 -32.19 -9.63 2.24
C ASN A 261 -31.08 -8.73 2.83
N ALA A 262 -30.75 -7.64 2.16
CA ALA A 262 -29.70 -6.74 2.57
C ALA A 262 -30.14 -5.28 2.43
N LYS A 263 -29.54 -4.38 3.21
CA LYS A 263 -29.71 -2.93 3.06
C LYS A 263 -28.38 -2.27 2.83
N LYS A 264 -28.41 -1.18 2.06
CA LYS A 264 -27.22 -0.35 1.82
C LYS A 264 -26.73 0.25 3.14
N VAL A 265 -25.41 0.27 3.31
CA VAL A 265 -24.71 0.94 4.42
C VAL A 265 -24.08 2.20 3.82
N ASN A 266 -24.42 3.35 4.38
CA ASN A 266 -23.85 4.64 4.01
C ASN A 266 -22.43 4.80 4.56
#